data_db5b72aa72e70c000d72009514f8a1f6
#
_entry.id   db5b72aa72e70c000d72009514f8a1f6
#
_cell.length_a   1.000
_cell.length_b   1.000
_cell.length_c   1.000
_cell.angle_alpha   90.00
_cell.angle_beta   90.00
_cell.angle_gamma   90.00
#
_symmetry.space_group_name_H-M   'P 1'
#
loop_
_entity.id
_entity.type
_entity.pdbx_description
1 polymer ?
#
loop_
_entity_poly.entity_id
_entity_poly.type
_entity_poly.pdbx_seq_one_letter_code
_entity_poly.pdbx_strand_id
1 'polypeptide(L)'
;DYFRQCAEEGQLYALWTECGALAAGAVVLEEDPRWAGYGGKALYVHNLAASLHFSGAGTELLRRCLALAAERGQDYLRLDCARDNPVLHDYYERFGFRFVAPVEDQGYLGDLLQSPLGSRD
;
A
#
# COMPACT_ATOMS: atom_id res chain seq x y z
N ASP A 1 -15.38 -8.63 -14.14
CA ASP A 1 -14.27 -8.12 -13.38
C ASP A 1 -12.95 -8.46 -14.04
N TYR A 2 -12.16 -7.45 -14.33
CA TYR A 2 -10.91 -7.65 -15.06
C TYR A 2 -9.88 -8.43 -14.25
N PHE A 3 -9.83 -8.16 -12.92
CA PHE A 3 -8.88 -8.82 -12.04
C PHE A 3 -9.61 -9.84 -11.19
N ARG A 4 -9.20 -11.10 -11.33
CA ARG A 4 -9.92 -12.20 -10.72
C ARG A 4 -9.82 -12.28 -9.22
N GLN A 5 -8.60 -12.12 -8.72
CA GLN A 5 -8.40 -12.40 -7.31
C GLN A 5 -7.14 -11.75 -6.80
N CYS A 6 -7.09 -11.61 -5.51
CA CYS A 6 -5.88 -11.24 -4.78
C CYS A 6 -5.55 -12.44 -3.91
N ALA A 7 -4.39 -13.01 -4.10
CA ALA A 7 -3.97 -14.18 -3.34
C ALA A 7 -2.84 -13.79 -2.40
N GLU A 8 -2.84 -14.44 -1.25
CA GLU A 8 -1.80 -14.21 -0.24
C GLU A 8 -0.92 -15.44 -0.16
N GLU A 9 0.39 -15.20 -0.09
CA GLU A 9 1.34 -16.27 0.16
C GLU A 9 2.36 -15.70 1.14
N GLY A 10 2.22 -16.07 2.43
CA GLY A 10 2.98 -15.40 3.46
C GLY A 10 2.60 -13.95 3.56
N GLN A 11 3.51 -13.06 3.23
CA GLN A 11 3.27 -11.62 3.27
C GLN A 11 3.09 -11.02 1.88
N LEU A 12 3.13 -11.85 0.86
CA LEU A 12 3.01 -11.41 -0.52
C LEU A 12 1.56 -11.48 -0.97
N TYR A 13 1.06 -10.37 -1.47
CA TYR A 13 -0.27 -10.29 -2.07
C TYR A 13 -0.11 -10.07 -3.56
N ALA A 14 -0.80 -10.85 -4.36
CA ALA A 14 -0.69 -10.80 -5.81
C ALA A 14 -2.07 -10.70 -6.43
N LEU A 15 -2.17 -9.90 -7.48
CA LEU A 15 -3.41 -9.70 -8.23
C LEU A 15 -3.20 -10.27 -9.63
N TRP A 16 -4.09 -11.15 -10.03
CA TRP A 16 -3.98 -11.88 -11.29
C TRP A 16 -5.13 -11.52 -12.21
N THR A 17 -4.86 -11.52 -13.50
CA THR A 17 -5.94 -11.39 -14.49
C THR A 17 -6.66 -12.71 -14.63
N GLU A 18 -7.79 -12.68 -15.32
CA GLU A 18 -8.56 -13.91 -15.55
C GLU A 18 -7.83 -14.92 -16.41
N CYS A 19 -6.90 -14.47 -17.23
CA CYS A 19 -6.11 -15.38 -18.06
C CYS A 19 -4.87 -15.89 -17.32
N GLY A 20 -4.70 -15.55 -16.06
CA GLY A 20 -3.62 -16.10 -15.26
C GLY A 20 -2.33 -15.31 -15.27
N ALA A 21 -2.34 -14.11 -15.83
CA ALA A 21 -1.15 -13.26 -15.84
C ALA A 21 -1.05 -12.44 -14.55
N LEU A 22 0.16 -12.30 -14.04
CA LEU A 22 0.38 -11.49 -12.84
C LEU A 22 0.25 -10.01 -13.20
N ALA A 23 -0.66 -9.31 -12.55
CA ALA A 23 -0.93 -7.91 -12.88
C ALA A 23 -0.31 -6.95 -11.85
N ALA A 24 -0.28 -7.32 -10.59
CA ALA A 24 0.29 -6.46 -9.55
C ALA A 24 0.68 -7.30 -8.34
N GLY A 25 1.59 -6.78 -7.55
CA GLY A 25 2.00 -7.43 -6.32
C GLY A 25 2.47 -6.43 -5.29
N ALA A 26 2.38 -6.82 -4.04
CA ALA A 26 2.85 -6.00 -2.93
C ALA A 26 3.18 -6.89 -1.74
N VAL A 27 4.09 -6.43 -0.90
CA VAL A 27 4.38 -7.07 0.38
C VAL A 27 3.61 -6.31 1.44
N VAL A 28 2.83 -7.03 2.27
CA VAL A 28 2.04 -6.42 3.33
C VAL A 28 2.55 -6.96 4.65
N LEU A 29 3.01 -6.08 5.50
CA LEU A 29 3.64 -6.42 6.77
C LEU A 29 2.82 -5.90 7.93
N GLU A 30 2.98 -6.53 9.10
CA GLU A 30 2.31 -6.08 10.31
C GLU A 30 3.18 -5.15 11.14
N GLU A 31 4.46 -5.03 10.79
CA GLU A 31 5.40 -4.16 11.48
C GLU A 31 6.35 -3.53 10.49
N ASP A 32 6.81 -2.33 10.82
CA ASP A 32 7.78 -1.64 9.99
C ASP A 32 8.62 -0.74 10.87
N PRO A 33 9.95 -0.99 10.98
CA PRO A 33 10.80 -0.18 11.84
C PRO A 33 10.80 1.31 11.51
N ARG A 34 10.54 1.66 10.26
CA ARG A 34 10.49 3.08 9.86
C ARG A 34 9.37 3.83 10.54
N TRP A 35 8.38 3.09 11.06
CA TRP A 35 7.23 3.69 11.74
C TRP A 35 7.32 3.55 13.25
N ALA A 36 8.50 3.21 13.77
CA ALA A 36 8.68 3.09 15.21
C ALA A 36 8.34 4.42 15.89
N GLY A 37 7.58 4.35 16.97
CA GLY A 37 7.19 5.55 17.70
C GLY A 37 5.87 6.16 17.27
N TYR A 38 5.31 5.70 16.17
CA TYR A 38 3.98 6.16 15.73
C TYR A 38 2.92 5.21 16.23
N GLY A 39 1.89 5.76 16.85
CA GLY A 39 0.84 4.94 17.44
C GLY A 39 -0.14 4.40 16.42
N GLY A 40 -1.10 3.61 16.92
CA GLY A 40 -2.15 3.04 16.09
C GLY A 40 -1.78 1.68 15.55
N LYS A 41 -2.79 0.94 15.15
CA LYS A 41 -2.60 -0.36 14.51
C LYS A 41 -2.61 -0.17 13.01
N ALA A 42 -1.66 -0.79 12.32
CA ALA A 42 -1.56 -0.57 10.88
C ALA A 42 -1.03 -1.79 10.17
N LEU A 43 -1.38 -1.90 8.90
CA LEU A 43 -0.65 -2.74 7.97
C LEU A 43 0.26 -1.83 7.14
N TYR A 44 1.37 -2.39 6.71
CA TYR A 44 2.42 -1.64 6.02
C TYR A 44 2.65 -2.25 4.64
N VAL A 45 2.50 -1.43 3.60
CA VAL A 45 2.65 -1.89 2.22
C VAL A 45 4.05 -1.56 1.73
N HIS A 46 4.72 -2.56 1.21
CA HIS A 46 6.06 -2.41 0.65
C HIS A 46 6.07 -2.95 -0.78
N ASN A 47 6.90 -2.34 -1.60
CA ASN A 47 7.19 -2.85 -2.94
C ASN A 47 5.93 -3.06 -3.78
N LEU A 48 5.02 -2.10 -3.71
CA LEU A 48 3.85 -2.12 -4.57
C LEU A 48 4.31 -1.95 -6.01
N ALA A 49 4.02 -2.94 -6.84
CA ALA A 49 4.41 -2.93 -8.23
C ALA A 49 3.25 -3.42 -9.08
N ALA A 50 3.15 -2.86 -10.27
CA ALA A 50 2.08 -3.22 -11.20
C ALA A 50 2.65 -3.34 -12.59
N SER A 51 2.09 -4.27 -13.36
CA SER A 51 2.46 -4.45 -14.75
C SER A 51 1.95 -3.27 -15.58
N LEU A 52 2.79 -2.78 -16.47
CA LEU A 52 2.40 -1.71 -17.39
C LEU A 52 1.38 -2.18 -18.41
N HIS A 53 1.21 -3.50 -18.53
CA HIS A 53 0.26 -4.08 -19.50
C HIS A 53 -1.16 -4.11 -18.97
N PHE A 54 -1.38 -3.87 -17.69
CA PHE A 54 -2.71 -3.98 -17.09
C PHE A 54 -3.04 -2.70 -16.34
N SER A 55 -3.74 -1.82 -17.07
CA SER A 55 -4.10 -0.52 -16.53
C SER A 55 -4.97 -0.68 -15.29
N GLY A 56 -4.64 0.05 -14.26
CA GLY A 56 -5.42 0.04 -13.02
C GLY A 56 -5.10 -1.09 -12.05
N ALA A 57 -4.15 -1.99 -12.38
CA ALA A 57 -3.85 -3.11 -11.51
C ALA A 57 -3.30 -2.65 -10.15
N GLY A 58 -2.38 -1.69 -10.16
CA GLY A 58 -1.84 -1.17 -8.91
C GLY A 58 -2.91 -0.52 -8.05
N THR A 59 -3.80 0.22 -8.68
CA THR A 59 -4.93 0.86 -8.00
C THR A 59 -5.85 -0.19 -7.37
N GLU A 60 -6.15 -1.24 -8.12
CA GLU A 60 -7.02 -2.29 -7.60
C GLU A 60 -6.37 -3.01 -6.43
N LEU A 61 -5.08 -3.31 -6.53
CA LEU A 61 -4.38 -3.98 -5.43
C LEU A 61 -4.34 -3.10 -4.19
N LEU A 62 -4.07 -1.81 -4.35
CA LEU A 62 -4.04 -0.88 -3.23
C LEU A 62 -5.42 -0.79 -2.58
N ARG A 63 -6.47 -0.78 -3.38
CA ARG A 63 -7.84 -0.78 -2.86
C ARG A 63 -8.11 -2.02 -2.03
N ARG A 64 -7.63 -3.18 -2.49
CA ARG A 64 -7.79 -4.42 -1.75
C ARG A 64 -6.97 -4.44 -0.46
N CYS A 65 -5.81 -3.81 -0.47
CA CYS A 65 -5.02 -3.67 0.76
C CYS A 65 -5.74 -2.80 1.79
N LEU A 66 -6.41 -1.74 1.34
CA LEU A 66 -7.21 -0.91 2.23
C LEU A 66 -8.37 -1.72 2.83
N ALA A 67 -9.04 -2.51 1.99
CA ALA A 67 -10.14 -3.34 2.48
C ALA A 67 -9.64 -4.38 3.46
N LEU A 68 -8.50 -4.99 3.20
CA LEU A 68 -7.91 -5.98 4.09
C LEU A 68 -7.58 -5.38 5.46
N ALA A 69 -6.98 -4.21 5.46
CA ALA A 69 -6.63 -3.53 6.71
C ALA A 69 -7.88 -3.20 7.51
N ALA A 70 -8.91 -2.71 6.83
CA ALA A 70 -10.18 -2.40 7.50
C ALA A 70 -10.82 -3.66 8.07
N GLU A 71 -10.78 -4.75 7.32
CA GLU A 71 -11.34 -6.03 7.73
C GLU A 71 -10.65 -6.56 8.99
N ARG A 72 -9.36 -6.30 9.11
CA ARG A 72 -8.56 -6.74 10.25
C ARG A 72 -8.62 -5.76 11.43
N GLY A 73 -9.44 -4.73 11.35
CA GLY A 73 -9.61 -3.78 12.43
C GLY A 73 -8.44 -2.85 12.62
N GLN A 74 -7.66 -2.63 11.60
CA GLN A 74 -6.54 -1.72 11.69
C GLN A 74 -7.01 -0.27 11.65
N ASP A 75 -6.21 0.62 12.24
CA ASP A 75 -6.52 2.05 12.22
C ASP A 75 -6.02 2.71 10.95
N TYR A 76 -4.95 2.19 10.36
CA TYR A 76 -4.29 2.81 9.22
C TYR A 76 -3.78 1.77 8.24
N LEU A 77 -3.69 2.17 6.99
CA LEU A 77 -2.80 1.53 6.02
C LEU A 77 -1.64 2.51 5.80
N ARG A 78 -0.41 2.05 5.94
CA ARG A 78 0.78 2.88 5.91
C ARG A 78 1.74 2.43 4.83
N LEU A 79 2.45 3.41 4.24
CA LEU A 79 3.49 3.13 3.27
C LEU A 79 4.46 4.30 3.26
N ASP A 80 5.52 4.16 2.48
CA ASP A 80 6.40 5.28 2.22
C ASP A 80 6.66 5.36 0.73
N CYS A 81 7.06 6.53 0.27
CA CYS A 81 7.45 6.71 -1.11
C CYS A 81 8.61 7.70 -1.20
N ALA A 82 9.34 7.61 -2.30
CA ALA A 82 10.51 8.45 -2.49
C ALA A 82 10.12 9.92 -2.45
N ARG A 83 10.91 10.70 -1.71
CA ARG A 83 10.60 12.11 -1.48
C ARG A 83 10.59 12.91 -2.78
N ASP A 84 11.40 12.52 -3.74
CA ASP A 84 11.54 13.24 -5.00
C ASP A 84 10.62 12.74 -6.11
N ASN A 85 9.55 12.05 -5.75
CA ASN A 85 8.60 11.53 -6.74
C ASN A 85 7.23 12.17 -6.54
N PRO A 86 7.03 13.39 -7.08
CA PRO A 86 5.76 14.10 -6.87
C PRO A 86 4.56 13.42 -7.52
N VAL A 87 4.77 12.70 -8.61
CA VAL A 87 3.68 11.99 -9.26
C VAL A 87 3.11 10.91 -8.33
N LEU A 88 3.98 10.18 -7.67
CA LEU A 88 3.56 9.12 -6.76
C LEU A 88 2.92 9.70 -5.51
N HIS A 89 3.45 10.81 -4.99
CA HIS A 89 2.84 11.50 -3.87
C HIS A 89 1.41 11.91 -4.18
N ASP A 90 1.21 12.51 -5.35
CA ASP A 90 -0.10 12.95 -5.78
C ASP A 90 -1.06 11.77 -5.91
N TYR A 91 -0.56 10.66 -6.45
CA TYR A 91 -1.34 9.45 -6.63
C TYR A 91 -1.85 8.93 -5.28
N TYR A 92 -0.96 8.84 -4.29
CA TYR A 92 -1.37 8.34 -2.97
C TYR A 92 -2.29 9.31 -2.27
N GLU A 93 -2.08 10.62 -2.43
CA GLU A 93 -2.96 11.60 -1.82
C GLU A 93 -4.39 11.47 -2.33
N ARG A 94 -4.54 11.17 -3.60
CA ARG A 94 -5.88 10.95 -4.17
C ARG A 94 -6.57 9.74 -3.58
N PHE A 95 -5.80 8.80 -3.09
CA PHE A 95 -6.34 7.61 -2.42
C PHE A 95 -6.74 7.88 -0.98
N GLY A 96 -6.38 9.04 -0.45
CA GLY A 96 -6.68 9.36 0.94
C GLY A 96 -5.49 9.24 1.87
N PHE A 97 -4.31 8.97 1.33
CA PHE A 97 -3.10 8.94 2.14
C PHE A 97 -2.66 10.35 2.47
N ARG A 98 -2.15 10.52 3.67
CA ARG A 98 -1.70 11.82 4.17
C ARG A 98 -0.26 11.73 4.60
N PHE A 99 0.48 12.79 4.36
CA PHE A 99 1.87 12.90 4.78
C PHE A 99 1.95 12.92 6.30
N VAL A 100 2.88 12.14 6.84
CA VAL A 100 3.11 12.08 8.29
C VAL A 100 4.45 12.70 8.63
N ALA A 101 5.53 12.23 8.00
CA ALA A 101 6.87 12.71 8.34
C ALA A 101 7.87 12.26 7.26
N PRO A 102 8.97 12.99 7.11
CA PRO A 102 10.04 12.49 6.26
C PRO A 102 10.77 11.34 6.97
N VAL A 103 11.41 10.50 6.18
CA VAL A 103 12.22 9.41 6.70
C VAL A 103 13.52 9.32 5.90
N GLU A 104 14.58 9.00 6.62
CA GLU A 104 15.87 8.74 5.99
C GLU A 104 16.40 7.44 6.56
N ASP A 105 16.78 6.50 5.68
CA ASP A 105 17.19 5.18 6.10
C ASP A 105 18.27 4.69 5.15
N GLN A 106 19.53 4.71 5.61
CA GLN A 106 20.67 4.21 4.85
C GLN A 106 20.74 4.80 3.44
N GLY A 107 20.54 6.12 3.35
CA GLY A 107 20.62 6.82 2.08
C GLY A 107 19.31 6.95 1.34
N TYR A 108 18.29 6.22 1.75
CA TYR A 108 16.95 6.38 1.17
C TYR A 108 16.26 7.59 1.79
N LEU A 109 15.82 8.51 0.97
CA LEU A 109 15.06 9.68 1.41
C LEU A 109 13.62 9.49 0.97
N GLY A 110 12.74 9.30 1.94
CA GLY A 110 11.34 9.04 1.68
C GLY A 110 10.43 9.86 2.55
N ASP A 111 9.15 9.71 2.29
CA ASP A 111 8.10 10.30 3.09
C ASP A 111 7.14 9.21 3.55
N LEU A 112 6.78 9.28 4.83
CA LEU A 112 5.82 8.34 5.41
C LEU A 112 4.42 8.88 5.17
N LEU A 113 3.57 8.03 4.62
CA LEU A 113 2.18 8.37 4.32
C LEU A 113 1.26 7.36 4.97
N GLN A 114 0.07 7.80 5.40
CA GLN A 114 -0.90 6.89 5.96
C GLN A 114 -2.31 7.27 5.58
N SER A 115 -3.16 6.26 5.46
CA SER A 115 -4.57 6.44 5.18
C SER A 115 -5.36 5.96 6.40
N PRO A 116 -6.14 6.81 7.03
CA PRO A 116 -6.93 6.39 8.19
C PRO A 116 -8.11 5.52 7.78
N LEU A 117 -8.38 4.50 8.57
CA LEU A 117 -9.43 3.53 8.27
C LEU A 117 -10.54 3.49 9.31
N GLY A 118 -10.34 4.15 10.44
CA GLY A 118 -11.22 3.98 11.58
C GLY A 118 -12.47 4.83 11.59
N SER A 119 -12.65 5.66 10.60
CA SER A 119 -13.68 6.69 10.66
C SER A 119 -14.98 6.30 9.99
N ARG A 120 -15.23 5.04 9.84
CA ARG A 120 -16.41 4.64 9.12
C ARG A 120 -17.61 4.33 10.00
N ASP A 121 -17.70 4.82 11.09
CA ASP A 121 -18.90 4.62 11.92
C ASP A 121 -20.02 5.57 11.55
#